data_bab0727d6fe32748955290cd0a102296
#
_entry.id   bab0727d6fe32748955290cd0a102296
#
_cell.length_a   1.000
_cell.length_b   1.000
_cell.length_c   1.000
_cell.angle_alpha   90.00
_cell.angle_beta   90.00
_cell.angle_gamma   90.00
#
_symmetry.space_group_name_H-M   'P 1'
#
loop_
_entity.id
_entity.type
_entity.pdbx_description
1 polymer ?
#
loop_
_entity_poly.entity_id
_entity_poly.type
_entity_poly.pdbx_seq_one_letter_code
_entity_poly.pdbx_strand_id
1 'polypeptide(L)'
;MTIRSFISGCATLSLSQDEVQFFKKTNPWGLILFKRNCESPDQIRNLTAQFRGAVGRKDAPIFIDQEGGRVQRLGPPSNYWRKYPAAMEYGKQYDRCPTLALKTARSVGRLMADDLAEIGITASCLPVLDVPQPGAHDVIGNRAYSMRLDHIMILSRAHTVGLMEGGVLPVMKHIPGHGRADVDSHHNLPVVKAPRIELERVDFLPFVGFADCPMAMTAHVIYEALDKEFPATLSRKIIKCCS
;
A
#
# COMPACT_ATOMS: atom_id res chain seq x y z
N MET A 1 -6.73 4.81 27.68
CA MET A 1 -7.43 5.69 26.69
C MET A 1 -7.94 4.84 25.54
N THR A 2 -9.09 5.20 24.97
CA THR A 2 -9.66 4.51 23.80
C THR A 2 -8.79 4.76 22.57
N ILE A 3 -8.49 3.72 21.79
CA ILE A 3 -7.79 3.84 20.51
C ILE A 3 -8.76 4.45 19.50
N ARG A 4 -8.34 5.49 18.79
CA ARG A 4 -9.15 6.11 17.73
C ARG A 4 -8.84 5.49 16.37
N SER A 5 -9.88 5.30 15.57
CA SER A 5 -9.82 4.64 14.25
C SER A 5 -9.26 5.56 13.17
N PHE A 6 -8.03 6.05 13.34
CA PHE A 6 -7.31 6.76 12.29
C PHE A 6 -5.81 6.49 12.35
N ILE A 7 -5.15 6.63 11.21
CA ILE A 7 -3.70 6.59 11.04
C ILE A 7 -3.24 8.03 10.78
N SER A 8 -2.22 8.48 11.50
CA SER A 8 -1.65 9.82 11.33
C SER A 8 -0.29 9.75 10.62
N GLY A 9 0.11 10.84 9.98
CA GLY A 9 1.50 11.11 9.62
C GLY A 9 2.20 11.98 10.66
N CYS A 10 3.49 12.26 10.44
CA CYS A 10 4.26 13.27 11.16
C CYS A 10 5.02 14.18 10.21
N ALA A 11 5.47 15.34 10.71
CA ALA A 11 6.02 16.37 9.86
C ALA A 11 7.47 16.09 9.41
N THR A 12 8.31 15.62 10.34
CA THR A 12 9.78 15.56 10.15
C THR A 12 10.39 14.21 10.55
N LEU A 13 11.69 14.17 10.76
CA LEU A 13 12.49 12.99 11.14
C LEU A 13 12.30 12.54 12.59
N SER A 14 11.72 13.41 13.43
CA SER A 14 11.41 13.14 14.83
C SER A 14 10.11 13.83 15.21
N LEU A 15 9.44 13.37 16.25
CA LEU A 15 8.22 14.02 16.73
C LEU A 15 8.54 15.32 17.44
N SER A 16 7.84 16.41 17.08
CA SER A 16 7.84 17.64 17.86
C SER A 16 7.11 17.45 19.19
N GLN A 17 7.29 18.38 20.13
CA GLN A 17 6.57 18.36 21.42
C GLN A 17 5.05 18.42 21.19
N ASP A 18 4.59 19.21 20.24
CA ASP A 18 3.16 19.34 19.90
C ASP A 18 2.61 18.04 19.33
N GLU A 19 3.36 17.35 18.44
CA GLU A 19 2.96 16.03 17.91
C GLU A 19 2.91 14.97 19.02
N VAL A 20 3.86 14.97 19.94
CA VAL A 20 3.83 14.07 21.11
C VAL A 20 2.59 14.31 21.96
N GLN A 21 2.24 15.58 22.25
CA GLN A 21 1.02 15.91 23.00
C GLN A 21 -0.24 15.53 22.22
N PHE A 22 -0.26 15.80 20.90
CA PHE A 22 -1.37 15.40 20.03
C PHE A 22 -1.58 13.89 20.06
N PHE A 23 -0.54 13.08 19.89
CA PHE A 23 -0.62 11.62 19.89
C PHE A 23 -1.01 11.06 21.26
N LYS A 24 -0.50 11.63 22.35
CA LYS A 24 -0.95 11.29 23.71
C LYS A 24 -2.44 11.54 23.89
N LYS A 25 -2.94 12.68 23.45
CA LYS A 25 -4.35 13.10 23.61
C LYS A 25 -5.30 12.32 22.68
N THR A 26 -4.89 12.08 21.44
CA THR A 26 -5.79 11.49 20.42
C THR A 26 -5.70 9.97 20.32
N ASN A 27 -4.56 9.37 20.72
CA ASN A 27 -4.29 7.94 20.66
C ASN A 27 -4.69 7.30 19.31
N PRO A 28 -4.09 7.74 18.17
CA PRO A 28 -4.39 7.18 16.85
C PRO A 28 -4.03 5.69 16.81
N TRP A 29 -4.70 4.93 15.95
CA TRP A 29 -4.43 3.50 15.79
C TRP A 29 -2.99 3.24 15.33
N GLY A 30 -2.49 4.02 14.36
CA GLY A 30 -1.15 3.86 13.81
C GLY A 30 -0.52 5.16 13.28
N LEU A 31 0.72 5.03 12.84
CA LEU A 31 1.49 6.08 12.17
C LEU A 31 1.86 5.63 10.76
N ILE A 32 1.78 6.53 9.76
CA ILE A 32 2.30 6.28 8.41
C ILE A 32 3.51 7.17 8.15
N LEU A 33 4.59 6.57 7.63
CA LEU A 33 5.82 7.25 7.26
C LEU A 33 5.87 7.54 5.75
N PHE A 34 6.35 8.73 5.42
CA PHE A 34 6.61 9.19 4.07
C PHE A 34 8.10 9.41 3.85
N LYS A 35 8.54 9.69 2.61
CA LYS A 35 9.96 9.93 2.30
C LYS A 35 10.60 10.99 3.20
N ARG A 36 9.86 12.05 3.56
CA ARG A 36 10.33 13.11 4.46
C ARG A 36 10.67 12.65 5.88
N ASN A 37 10.18 11.47 6.27
CA ASN A 37 10.40 10.90 7.60
C ASN A 37 11.54 9.86 7.63
N CYS A 38 12.24 9.63 6.50
CA CYS A 38 13.15 8.51 6.33
C CYS A 38 14.55 9.01 5.91
N GLU A 39 15.51 8.97 6.83
CA GLU A 39 16.89 9.38 6.61
C GLU A 39 17.87 8.20 6.83
N SER A 40 17.83 7.58 7.99
CA SER A 40 18.70 6.46 8.36
C SER A 40 17.96 5.42 9.20
N PRO A 41 18.47 4.16 9.31
CA PRO A 41 17.86 3.13 10.14
C PRO A 41 17.68 3.56 11.59
N ASP A 42 18.71 4.13 12.21
CA ASP A 42 18.66 4.57 13.61
C ASP A 42 17.66 5.70 13.83
N GLN A 43 17.60 6.64 12.89
CA GLN A 43 16.62 7.72 12.95
C GLN A 43 15.19 7.18 12.91
N ILE A 44 14.88 6.22 12.01
CA ILE A 44 13.54 5.65 11.91
C ILE A 44 13.19 4.80 13.13
N ARG A 45 14.12 3.99 13.66
CA ARG A 45 13.92 3.27 14.93
C ARG A 45 13.54 4.22 16.06
N ASN A 46 14.25 5.36 16.17
CA ASN A 46 13.93 6.38 17.16
C ASN A 46 12.55 7.00 16.95
N LEU A 47 12.18 7.35 15.71
CA LEU A 47 10.88 7.93 15.39
C LEU A 47 9.73 6.96 15.71
N THR A 48 9.85 5.69 15.33
CA THR A 48 8.84 4.66 15.63
C THR A 48 8.71 4.40 17.12
N ALA A 49 9.82 4.43 17.86
CA ALA A 49 9.83 4.31 19.32
C ALA A 49 9.18 5.53 20.00
N GLN A 50 9.46 6.75 19.53
CA GLN A 50 8.83 7.98 20.03
C GLN A 50 7.32 7.94 19.87
N PHE A 51 6.82 7.52 18.69
CA PHE A 51 5.37 7.39 18.47
C PHE A 51 4.74 6.37 19.43
N ARG A 52 5.30 5.16 19.52
CA ARG A 52 4.81 4.12 20.42
C ARG A 52 4.84 4.55 21.89
N GLY A 53 5.89 5.27 22.28
CA GLY A 53 6.00 5.89 23.61
C GLY A 53 4.91 6.95 23.85
N ALA A 54 4.62 7.79 22.85
CA ALA A 54 3.60 8.81 22.96
C ALA A 54 2.19 8.24 23.10
N VAL A 55 1.83 7.19 22.37
CA VAL A 55 0.51 6.54 22.47
C VAL A 55 0.44 5.48 23.58
N GLY A 56 1.57 5.14 24.22
CA GLY A 56 1.65 4.14 25.29
C GLY A 56 1.38 2.70 24.84
N ARG A 57 1.57 2.39 23.54
CA ARG A 57 1.34 1.06 22.95
C ARG A 57 2.55 0.58 22.18
N LYS A 58 3.17 -0.50 22.63
CA LYS A 58 4.35 -1.10 21.99
C LYS A 58 4.02 -1.73 20.63
N ASP A 59 2.77 -2.15 20.44
CA ASP A 59 2.21 -2.81 19.26
C ASP A 59 1.54 -1.85 18.28
N ALA A 60 1.56 -0.53 18.55
CA ALA A 60 0.98 0.45 17.63
C ALA A 60 1.59 0.31 16.22
N PRO A 61 0.74 0.08 15.19
CA PRO A 61 1.25 -0.22 13.85
C PRO A 61 1.91 1.00 13.20
N ILE A 62 2.97 0.72 12.45
CA ILE A 62 3.69 1.71 11.64
C ILE A 62 3.61 1.29 10.18
N PHE A 63 3.13 2.19 9.35
CA PHE A 63 2.88 1.97 7.92
C PHE A 63 3.89 2.68 7.04
N ILE A 64 4.14 2.15 5.86
CA ILE A 64 4.94 2.79 4.81
C ILE A 64 4.49 2.34 3.42
N ASP A 65 4.68 3.22 2.41
CA ASP A 65 4.62 2.81 1.01
C ASP A 65 5.98 2.28 0.57
N GLN A 66 6.17 0.98 0.63
CA GLN A 66 7.36 0.30 0.16
C GLN A 66 6.94 -0.75 -0.88
N GLU A 67 6.70 -0.29 -2.13
CA GLU A 67 6.26 -1.15 -3.23
C GLU A 67 7.43 -1.72 -4.05
N GLY A 68 8.51 -0.98 -4.11
CA GLY A 68 9.59 -1.13 -5.07
C GLY A 68 9.42 -0.19 -6.28
N GLY A 69 10.40 -0.19 -7.18
CA GLY A 69 10.39 0.71 -8.32
C GLY A 69 10.34 2.18 -7.92
N ARG A 70 9.39 2.93 -8.50
CA ARG A 70 9.22 4.37 -8.25
C ARG A 70 8.53 4.70 -6.93
N VAL A 71 7.81 3.75 -6.33
CA VAL A 71 7.14 3.93 -5.03
C VAL A 71 7.89 3.15 -3.96
N GLN A 72 8.98 3.72 -3.53
CA GLN A 72 9.86 3.16 -2.53
C GLN A 72 10.36 4.30 -1.63
N ARG A 73 9.91 4.34 -0.36
CA ARG A 73 10.31 5.39 0.58
C ARG A 73 11.72 5.15 1.10
N LEU A 74 12.06 3.88 1.31
CA LEU A 74 13.38 3.41 1.74
C LEU A 74 14.13 2.87 0.52
N GLY A 75 15.01 3.67 -0.06
CA GLY A 75 15.74 3.30 -1.27
C GLY A 75 16.77 4.34 -1.68
N PRO A 76 17.39 4.16 -2.84
CA PRO A 76 18.35 5.11 -3.37
C PRO A 76 17.85 6.57 -3.37
N PRO A 77 18.76 7.56 -3.23
CA PRO A 77 20.22 7.42 -3.25
C PRO A 77 20.85 6.99 -1.91
N SER A 78 20.07 6.69 -0.87
CA SER A 78 20.60 6.20 0.39
C SER A 78 21.26 4.83 0.25
N ASN A 79 22.47 4.68 0.79
CA ASN A 79 23.21 3.42 0.82
C ASN A 79 22.71 2.44 1.91
N TYR A 80 21.78 2.86 2.75
CA TYR A 80 21.21 2.01 3.80
C TYR A 80 20.18 1.00 3.27
N TRP A 81 19.57 1.27 2.10
CA TRP A 81 18.40 0.55 1.64
C TRP A 81 18.59 -0.14 0.31
N ARG A 82 18.05 -1.34 0.17
CA ARG A 82 18.02 -2.06 -1.09
C ARG A 82 17.14 -1.34 -2.12
N LYS A 83 17.52 -1.45 -3.38
CA LYS A 83 16.63 -1.09 -4.49
C LYS A 83 15.80 -2.32 -4.84
N TYR A 84 14.49 -2.23 -4.63
CA TYR A 84 13.55 -3.27 -5.03
C TYR A 84 13.01 -3.02 -6.44
N PRO A 85 12.79 -4.08 -7.25
CA PRO A 85 12.21 -3.94 -8.58
C PRO A 85 10.77 -3.44 -8.50
N ALA A 86 10.29 -2.82 -9.59
CA ALA A 86 8.88 -2.52 -9.76
C ALA A 86 8.08 -3.82 -9.92
N ALA A 87 6.80 -3.84 -9.53
CA ALA A 87 5.96 -5.03 -9.58
C ALA A 87 5.85 -5.63 -11.00
N MET A 88 5.82 -4.79 -12.04
CA MET A 88 5.79 -5.21 -13.44
C MET A 88 6.98 -6.11 -13.84
N GLU A 89 8.12 -5.97 -13.18
CA GLU A 89 9.28 -6.82 -13.48
C GLU A 89 9.05 -8.29 -13.11
N TYR A 90 8.26 -8.55 -12.07
CA TYR A 90 7.83 -9.92 -11.74
C TYR A 90 6.89 -10.47 -12.82
N GLY A 91 5.98 -9.63 -13.36
CA GLY A 91 5.11 -10.03 -14.48
C GLY A 91 5.91 -10.41 -15.72
N LYS A 92 6.88 -9.57 -16.13
CA LYS A 92 7.80 -9.89 -17.25
C LYS A 92 8.61 -11.16 -17.01
N GLN A 93 9.02 -11.41 -15.77
CA GLN A 93 9.71 -12.65 -15.41
C GLN A 93 8.76 -13.85 -15.47
N TYR A 94 7.49 -13.66 -15.07
CA TYR A 94 6.47 -14.71 -15.08
C TYR A 94 6.19 -15.19 -16.53
N ASP A 95 6.13 -14.28 -17.49
CA ASP A 95 5.96 -14.60 -18.91
C ASP A 95 7.08 -15.51 -19.44
N ARG A 96 8.28 -15.45 -18.85
CA ARG A 96 9.44 -16.25 -19.25
C ARG A 96 9.60 -17.55 -18.44
N CYS A 97 9.40 -17.44 -17.12
CA CYS A 97 9.57 -18.56 -16.19
C CYS A 97 8.68 -18.38 -14.95
N PRO A 98 7.43 -18.87 -14.95
CA PRO A 98 6.47 -18.69 -13.87
C PRO A 98 7.01 -19.12 -12.49
N THR A 99 7.61 -20.30 -12.41
CA THR A 99 8.13 -20.83 -11.13
C THR A 99 9.20 -19.93 -10.53
N LEU A 100 10.11 -19.38 -11.35
CA LEU A 100 11.15 -18.47 -10.87
C LEU A 100 10.54 -17.14 -10.42
N ALA A 101 9.58 -16.59 -11.18
CA ALA A 101 8.93 -15.33 -10.83
C ALA A 101 8.21 -15.40 -9.48
N LEU A 102 7.49 -16.50 -9.20
CA LEU A 102 6.82 -16.71 -7.91
C LEU A 102 7.81 -16.81 -6.76
N LYS A 103 8.89 -17.57 -6.94
CA LYS A 103 9.96 -17.67 -5.94
C LYS A 103 10.61 -16.30 -5.69
N THR A 104 10.89 -15.55 -6.77
CA THR A 104 11.48 -14.20 -6.70
C THR A 104 10.55 -13.25 -5.95
N ALA A 105 9.27 -13.18 -6.31
CA ALA A 105 8.30 -12.31 -5.65
C ALA A 105 8.20 -12.60 -4.15
N ARG A 106 8.09 -13.88 -3.75
CA ARG A 106 8.06 -14.30 -2.34
C ARG A 106 9.36 -13.94 -1.60
N SER A 107 10.51 -14.22 -2.21
CA SER A 107 11.80 -13.92 -1.57
C SER A 107 12.04 -12.43 -1.41
N VAL A 108 11.63 -11.61 -2.39
CA VAL A 108 11.72 -10.14 -2.29
C VAL A 108 10.76 -9.62 -1.24
N GLY A 109 9.53 -10.14 -1.16
CA GLY A 109 8.61 -9.80 -0.09
C GLY A 109 9.19 -10.08 1.30
N ARG A 110 9.86 -11.22 1.46
CA ARG A 110 10.55 -11.57 2.72
C ARG A 110 11.71 -10.63 3.03
N LEU A 111 12.57 -10.32 2.05
CA LEU A 111 13.68 -9.37 2.24
C LEU A 111 13.19 -7.96 2.57
N MET A 112 12.11 -7.53 1.94
CA MET A 112 11.46 -6.25 2.23
C MET A 112 10.92 -6.22 3.67
N ALA A 113 10.31 -7.30 4.12
CA ALA A 113 9.84 -7.41 5.49
C ALA A 113 10.99 -7.36 6.52
N ASP A 114 12.11 -8.02 6.25
CA ASP A 114 13.29 -7.98 7.11
C ASP A 114 13.82 -6.53 7.24
N ASP A 115 13.95 -5.79 6.12
CA ASP A 115 14.37 -4.38 6.14
C ASP A 115 13.38 -3.49 6.93
N LEU A 116 12.09 -3.73 6.81
CA LEU A 116 11.05 -2.94 7.49
C LEU A 116 10.95 -3.25 8.98
N ALA A 117 10.96 -4.54 9.34
CA ALA A 117 10.84 -4.98 10.72
C ALA A 117 12.03 -4.53 11.57
N GLU A 118 13.24 -4.53 11.02
CA GLU A 118 14.46 -4.08 11.69
C GLU A 118 14.35 -2.64 12.21
N ILE A 119 13.60 -1.79 11.54
CA ILE A 119 13.41 -0.37 11.90
C ILE A 119 12.04 -0.08 12.55
N GLY A 120 11.33 -1.14 12.95
CA GLY A 120 10.07 -1.05 13.69
C GLY A 120 8.83 -0.74 12.83
N ILE A 121 8.91 -0.87 11.51
CA ILE A 121 7.76 -0.77 10.59
C ILE A 121 7.05 -2.12 10.54
N THR A 122 5.73 -2.13 10.69
CA THR A 122 4.92 -3.34 10.86
C THR A 122 3.92 -3.59 9.73
N ALA A 123 3.73 -2.62 8.83
CA ALA A 123 2.83 -2.76 7.69
C ALA A 123 3.37 -2.05 6.44
N SER A 124 3.25 -2.69 5.28
CA SER A 124 3.55 -2.09 3.97
C SER A 124 2.27 -1.94 3.15
N CYS A 125 2.10 -0.76 2.53
CA CYS A 125 1.00 -0.49 1.60
C CYS A 125 1.25 -1.21 0.26
N LEU A 126 1.20 -2.53 0.30
CA LEU A 126 1.41 -3.51 -0.76
C LEU A 126 0.52 -4.73 -0.44
N PRO A 127 -0.07 -5.43 -1.42
CA PRO A 127 0.16 -5.35 -2.86
C PRO A 127 -0.71 -4.29 -3.56
N VAL A 128 -0.24 -3.83 -4.74
CA VAL A 128 -1.05 -3.09 -5.69
C VAL A 128 -1.79 -4.10 -6.57
N LEU A 129 -3.11 -4.16 -6.43
CA LEU A 129 -3.99 -5.10 -7.13
C LEU A 129 -4.70 -4.48 -8.33
N ASP A 130 -4.41 -3.22 -8.61
CA ASP A 130 -5.01 -2.50 -9.74
C ASP A 130 -4.65 -3.16 -11.06
N VAL A 131 -5.62 -3.22 -11.99
CA VAL A 131 -5.49 -3.80 -13.32
C VAL A 131 -5.39 -2.66 -14.34
N PRO A 132 -4.17 -2.27 -14.80
CA PRO A 132 -4.02 -1.18 -15.75
C PRO A 132 -4.81 -1.46 -17.03
N GLN A 133 -5.53 -0.45 -17.51
CA GLN A 133 -6.31 -0.54 -18.75
C GLN A 133 -5.65 0.28 -19.86
N PRO A 134 -5.78 -0.13 -21.13
CA PRO A 134 -5.30 0.67 -22.25
C PRO A 134 -5.88 2.10 -22.21
N GLY A 135 -5.02 3.11 -22.37
CA GLY A 135 -5.41 4.52 -22.35
C GLY A 135 -5.59 5.15 -20.96
N ALA A 136 -5.44 4.39 -19.88
CA ALA A 136 -5.44 4.94 -18.52
C ALA A 136 -4.14 5.72 -18.22
N HIS A 137 -4.21 6.61 -17.23
CA HIS A 137 -3.04 7.36 -16.77
C HIS A 137 -1.97 6.44 -16.17
N ASP A 138 -0.68 6.80 -16.33
CA ASP A 138 0.45 6.00 -15.84
C ASP A 138 0.64 6.02 -14.31
N VAL A 139 -0.32 6.55 -13.56
CA VAL A 139 -0.24 6.59 -12.08
C VAL A 139 -0.10 5.21 -11.46
N ILE A 140 -0.71 4.18 -12.03
CA ILE A 140 -0.48 2.78 -11.68
C ILE A 140 0.69 2.23 -12.49
N GLY A 141 0.62 2.20 -13.81
CA GLY A 141 1.72 1.83 -14.69
C GLY A 141 2.48 0.59 -14.19
N ASN A 142 3.79 0.72 -14.02
CA ASN A 142 4.69 -0.35 -13.57
C ASN A 142 4.57 -0.73 -12.08
N ARG A 143 3.69 -0.08 -11.32
CA ARG A 143 3.33 -0.50 -9.95
C ARG A 143 2.43 -1.74 -9.94
N ALA A 144 1.69 -1.99 -11.02
CA ALA A 144 0.96 -3.25 -11.20
C ALA A 144 1.92 -4.39 -11.58
N TYR A 145 1.59 -5.60 -11.16
CA TYR A 145 2.37 -6.80 -11.50
C TYR A 145 2.26 -7.17 -12.97
N SER A 146 1.13 -6.88 -13.60
CA SER A 146 0.85 -7.18 -15.01
C SER A 146 -0.36 -6.37 -15.49
N MET A 147 -0.68 -6.47 -16.78
CA MET A 147 -1.99 -6.11 -17.32
C MET A 147 -2.98 -7.28 -17.30
N ARG A 148 -2.51 -8.47 -16.98
CA ARG A 148 -3.31 -9.70 -16.91
C ARG A 148 -3.74 -9.98 -15.49
N LEU A 149 -5.03 -10.18 -15.30
CA LEU A 149 -5.67 -10.42 -14.01
C LEU A 149 -5.07 -11.62 -13.26
N ASP A 150 -4.90 -12.76 -13.95
CA ASP A 150 -4.35 -13.98 -13.39
C ASP A 150 -2.90 -13.80 -12.89
N HIS A 151 -2.07 -13.07 -13.63
CA HIS A 151 -0.71 -12.75 -13.21
C HIS A 151 -0.69 -11.82 -11.99
N ILE A 152 -1.56 -10.80 -11.97
CA ILE A 152 -1.66 -9.89 -10.82
C ILE A 152 -1.98 -10.70 -9.56
N MET A 153 -2.99 -11.56 -9.61
CA MET A 153 -3.43 -12.32 -8.45
C MET A 153 -2.36 -13.28 -7.91
N ILE A 154 -1.70 -14.03 -8.79
CA ILE A 154 -0.74 -15.05 -8.35
C ILE A 154 0.59 -14.43 -7.86
N LEU A 155 1.08 -13.40 -8.55
CA LEU A 155 2.33 -12.73 -8.18
C LEU A 155 2.20 -11.89 -6.93
N SER A 156 1.09 -11.15 -6.80
CA SER A 156 0.81 -10.38 -5.58
C SER A 156 0.64 -11.30 -4.36
N ARG A 157 0.00 -12.47 -4.54
CA ARG A 157 -0.13 -13.47 -3.46
C ARG A 157 1.24 -13.97 -3.02
N ALA A 158 2.13 -14.33 -3.96
CA ALA A 158 3.48 -14.78 -3.64
C ALA A 158 4.27 -13.71 -2.87
N HIS A 159 4.20 -12.44 -3.30
CA HIS A 159 4.88 -11.33 -2.64
C HIS A 159 4.33 -11.08 -1.22
N THR A 160 3.00 -11.07 -1.08
CA THR A 160 2.30 -10.90 0.20
C THR A 160 2.65 -11.99 1.21
N VAL A 161 2.72 -13.25 0.77
CA VAL A 161 3.17 -14.36 1.62
C VAL A 161 4.58 -14.11 2.15
N GLY A 162 5.49 -13.64 1.29
CA GLY A 162 6.85 -13.29 1.73
C GLY A 162 6.88 -12.18 2.79
N LEU A 163 6.07 -11.13 2.61
CA LEU A 163 5.92 -10.06 3.60
C LEU A 163 5.47 -10.60 4.97
N MET A 164 4.40 -11.40 4.97
CA MET A 164 3.84 -11.95 6.21
C MET A 164 4.80 -12.92 6.90
N GLU A 165 5.57 -13.71 6.14
CA GLU A 165 6.62 -14.58 6.68
C GLU A 165 7.73 -13.80 7.41
N GLY A 166 7.95 -12.54 7.03
CA GLY A 166 8.86 -11.61 7.71
C GLY A 166 8.20 -10.80 8.83
N GLY A 167 6.92 -11.03 9.13
CA GLY A 167 6.20 -10.36 10.22
C GLY A 167 5.66 -8.97 9.85
N VAL A 168 5.65 -8.59 8.57
CA VAL A 168 5.08 -7.31 8.09
C VAL A 168 3.72 -7.56 7.46
N LEU A 169 2.72 -6.81 7.89
CA LEU A 169 1.36 -6.94 7.41
C LEU A 169 1.17 -6.23 6.05
N PRO A 170 0.48 -6.87 5.10
CA PRO A 170 0.14 -6.26 3.82
C PRO A 170 -1.08 -5.36 3.96
N VAL A 171 -1.13 -4.30 3.12
CA VAL A 171 -2.31 -3.47 2.88
C VAL A 171 -2.60 -3.49 1.40
N MET A 172 -3.58 -4.27 0.96
CA MET A 172 -3.96 -4.32 -0.45
C MET A 172 -4.55 -2.98 -0.91
N LYS A 173 -4.28 -2.59 -2.16
CA LYS A 173 -4.73 -1.29 -2.69
C LYS A 173 -4.91 -1.33 -4.21
N HIS A 174 -5.73 -0.45 -4.77
CA HIS A 174 -6.59 0.59 -4.20
C HIS A 174 -8.06 0.23 -4.47
N ILE A 175 -8.78 -0.25 -3.47
CA ILE A 175 -10.17 -0.74 -3.62
C ILE A 175 -11.09 0.39 -4.14
N PRO A 176 -11.94 0.10 -5.12
CA PRO A 176 -12.23 -1.18 -5.79
C PRO A 176 -11.44 -1.39 -7.10
N GLY A 177 -10.37 -0.64 -7.36
CA GLY A 177 -9.48 -0.75 -8.51
C GLY A 177 -9.20 0.59 -9.19
N HIS A 178 -7.96 1.05 -9.16
CA HIS A 178 -7.51 2.36 -9.69
C HIS A 178 -7.00 2.27 -11.15
N GLY A 179 -7.02 1.09 -11.76
CA GLY A 179 -6.37 0.81 -13.05
C GLY A 179 -6.98 1.50 -14.27
N ARG A 180 -8.19 2.10 -14.14
CA ARG A 180 -8.88 2.85 -15.20
C ARG A 180 -8.82 4.38 -15.05
N ALA A 181 -8.21 4.88 -13.99
CA ALA A 181 -8.17 6.32 -13.76
C ALA A 181 -7.45 7.06 -14.90
N ASP A 182 -8.06 8.11 -15.39
CA ASP A 182 -7.57 8.94 -16.49
C ASP A 182 -6.64 10.06 -16.04
N VAL A 183 -6.59 10.33 -14.74
CA VAL A 183 -5.73 11.32 -14.10
C VAL A 183 -5.16 10.80 -12.80
N ASP A 184 -4.10 11.46 -12.31
CA ASP A 184 -3.53 11.18 -10.98
C ASP A 184 -4.42 11.77 -9.88
N SER A 185 -4.88 10.92 -8.97
CA SER A 185 -5.73 11.31 -7.83
C SER A 185 -5.05 12.29 -6.84
N HIS A 186 -3.73 12.47 -6.92
CA HIS A 186 -3.02 13.48 -6.13
C HIS A 186 -3.18 14.91 -6.70
N HIS A 187 -3.54 15.04 -7.96
CA HIS A 187 -3.67 16.33 -8.64
C HIS A 187 -5.12 16.68 -8.99
N ASN A 188 -5.90 15.69 -9.44
CA ASN A 188 -7.31 15.86 -9.79
C ASN A 188 -8.10 14.65 -9.33
N LEU A 189 -9.38 14.82 -9.03
CA LEU A 189 -10.26 13.71 -8.66
C LEU A 189 -10.61 12.89 -9.91
N PRO A 190 -10.10 11.65 -10.04
CA PRO A 190 -10.35 10.83 -11.22
C PRO A 190 -11.81 10.35 -11.26
N VAL A 191 -12.34 10.20 -12.46
CA VAL A 191 -13.70 9.69 -12.69
C VAL A 191 -13.67 8.50 -13.63
N VAL A 192 -14.08 7.35 -13.15
CA VAL A 192 -14.20 6.12 -13.94
C VAL A 192 -15.65 5.97 -14.42
N LYS A 193 -15.82 5.96 -15.75
CA LYS A 193 -17.14 5.88 -16.43
C LYS A 193 -17.49 4.47 -16.91
N ALA A 194 -16.63 3.47 -16.65
CA ALA A 194 -16.88 2.11 -17.08
C ALA A 194 -18.19 1.55 -16.47
N PRO A 195 -18.95 0.75 -17.24
CA PRO A 195 -20.15 0.09 -16.72
C PRO A 195 -19.82 -0.84 -15.55
N ARG A 196 -20.75 -0.94 -14.61
CA ARG A 196 -20.60 -1.80 -13.41
C ARG A 196 -20.17 -3.23 -13.75
N ILE A 197 -20.73 -3.83 -14.79
CA ILE A 197 -20.42 -5.20 -15.21
C ILE A 197 -18.95 -5.37 -15.62
N GLU A 198 -18.32 -4.34 -16.21
CA GLU A 198 -16.89 -4.37 -16.54
C GLU A 198 -16.02 -4.23 -15.28
N LEU A 199 -16.39 -3.33 -14.39
CA LEU A 199 -15.71 -3.15 -13.11
C LEU A 199 -15.72 -4.44 -12.29
N GLU A 200 -16.87 -5.11 -12.19
CA GLU A 200 -17.02 -6.38 -11.49
C GLU A 200 -16.21 -7.51 -12.12
N ARG A 201 -16.09 -7.54 -13.45
CA ARG A 201 -15.36 -8.60 -14.18
C ARG A 201 -13.84 -8.42 -14.20
N VAL A 202 -13.35 -7.22 -14.05
CA VAL A 202 -11.92 -6.91 -14.20
C VAL A 202 -11.36 -6.27 -12.94
N ASP A 203 -11.87 -5.10 -12.57
CA ASP A 203 -11.23 -4.24 -11.56
C ASP A 203 -11.44 -4.76 -10.13
N PHE A 204 -12.61 -5.35 -9.83
CA PHE A 204 -12.95 -5.82 -8.49
C PHE A 204 -12.43 -7.22 -8.18
N LEU A 205 -12.25 -8.07 -9.19
CA LEU A 205 -11.86 -9.47 -8.99
C LEU A 205 -10.57 -9.67 -8.20
N PRO A 206 -9.49 -8.89 -8.39
CA PRO A 206 -8.30 -9.07 -7.58
C PRO A 206 -8.55 -8.87 -6.09
N PHE A 207 -9.39 -7.90 -5.74
CA PHE A 207 -9.73 -7.59 -4.34
C PHE A 207 -10.60 -8.68 -3.71
N VAL A 208 -11.55 -9.23 -4.46
CA VAL A 208 -12.34 -10.41 -4.03
C VAL A 208 -11.42 -11.61 -3.78
N GLY A 209 -10.45 -11.85 -4.67
CA GLY A 209 -9.45 -12.91 -4.50
C GLY A 209 -8.48 -12.69 -3.33
N PHE A 210 -8.47 -11.49 -2.74
CA PHE A 210 -7.67 -11.09 -1.58
C PHE A 210 -8.51 -10.74 -0.35
N ALA A 211 -9.75 -11.21 -0.26
CA ALA A 211 -10.64 -10.91 0.86
C ALA A 211 -10.08 -11.37 2.23
N ASP A 212 -9.11 -12.26 2.24
CA ASP A 212 -8.34 -12.70 3.42
C ASP A 212 -7.17 -11.77 3.78
N CYS A 213 -6.90 -10.71 3.00
CA CYS A 213 -5.86 -9.73 3.31
C CYS A 213 -6.25 -8.95 4.58
N PRO A 214 -5.34 -8.83 5.57
CA PRO A 214 -5.68 -8.25 6.87
C PRO A 214 -6.09 -6.77 6.80
N MET A 215 -5.62 -6.04 5.77
CA MET A 215 -5.89 -4.61 5.62
C MET A 215 -6.06 -4.22 4.16
N ALA A 216 -6.81 -3.14 3.94
CA ALA A 216 -7.08 -2.60 2.61
C ALA A 216 -7.06 -1.07 2.61
N MET A 217 -6.68 -0.49 1.46
CA MET A 217 -6.73 0.95 1.21
C MET A 217 -7.69 1.23 0.05
N THR A 218 -8.62 2.16 0.25
CA THR A 218 -9.58 2.58 -0.77
C THR A 218 -8.98 3.57 -1.76
N ALA A 219 -9.44 3.51 -3.01
CA ALA A 219 -9.10 4.49 -4.04
C ALA A 219 -9.82 5.82 -3.82
N HIS A 220 -9.12 6.95 -4.03
CA HIS A 220 -9.75 8.26 -4.06
C HIS A 220 -10.22 8.59 -5.49
N VAL A 221 -11.17 7.81 -5.98
CA VAL A 221 -11.69 7.79 -7.36
C VAL A 221 -13.20 7.73 -7.34
N ILE A 222 -13.87 8.49 -8.22
CA ILE A 222 -15.31 8.39 -8.46
C ILE A 222 -15.56 7.27 -9.47
N TYR A 223 -16.49 6.38 -9.16
CA TYR A 223 -17.00 5.35 -10.08
C TYR A 223 -18.45 5.67 -10.38
N GLU A 224 -18.73 6.29 -11.53
CA GLU A 224 -20.08 6.77 -11.88
C GLU A 224 -21.15 5.66 -11.83
N ALA A 225 -20.75 4.43 -12.15
CA ALA A 225 -21.65 3.27 -12.08
C ALA A 225 -22.02 2.83 -10.67
N LEU A 226 -21.33 3.33 -9.62
CA LEU A 226 -21.55 2.98 -8.22
C LEU A 226 -22.01 4.17 -7.39
N ASP A 227 -21.26 5.27 -7.47
CA ASP A 227 -21.56 6.52 -6.77
C ASP A 227 -20.98 7.70 -7.57
N LYS A 228 -21.87 8.59 -8.05
CA LYS A 228 -21.47 9.75 -8.85
C LYS A 228 -21.04 10.96 -8.02
N GLU A 229 -21.39 10.95 -6.72
CA GLU A 229 -21.21 12.11 -5.84
C GLU A 229 -19.91 12.01 -5.04
N PHE A 230 -19.55 10.79 -4.60
CA PHE A 230 -18.42 10.58 -3.70
C PHE A 230 -17.38 9.60 -4.26
N PRO A 231 -16.09 9.91 -4.09
CA PRO A 231 -15.04 8.94 -4.38
C PRO A 231 -15.14 7.72 -3.44
N ALA A 232 -14.61 6.58 -3.86
CA ALA A 232 -14.73 5.33 -3.10
C ALA A 232 -14.34 5.48 -1.62
N THR A 233 -13.30 6.25 -1.31
CA THR A 233 -12.87 6.53 0.07
C THR A 233 -13.95 7.18 0.94
N LEU A 234 -14.87 7.95 0.35
CA LEU A 234 -15.95 8.66 1.06
C LEU A 234 -17.34 8.07 0.79
N SER A 235 -17.46 7.13 -0.14
CA SER A 235 -18.74 6.53 -0.53
C SER A 235 -19.13 5.41 0.43
N ARG A 236 -20.16 5.70 1.22
CA ARG A 236 -20.76 4.66 2.10
C ARG A 236 -21.33 3.48 1.31
N LYS A 237 -21.79 3.71 0.07
CA LYS A 237 -22.29 2.66 -0.84
C LYS A 237 -21.17 1.69 -1.22
N ILE A 238 -20.02 2.24 -1.69
CA ILE A 238 -18.88 1.45 -2.12
C ILE A 238 -18.25 0.71 -0.94
N ILE A 239 -18.00 1.39 0.18
CA ILE A 239 -17.41 0.76 1.37
C ILE A 239 -18.24 -0.43 1.86
N LYS A 240 -19.59 -0.32 1.87
CA LYS A 240 -20.46 -1.44 2.25
C LYS A 240 -20.45 -2.60 1.27
N CYS A 241 -20.10 -2.39 0.00
CA CYS A 241 -19.99 -3.47 -0.98
C CYS A 241 -18.64 -4.19 -0.91
N CYS A 242 -17.64 -3.56 -0.26
CA CYS A 242 -16.28 -4.09 -0.14
C CYS A 242 -16.00 -4.71 1.25
N SER A 243 -16.94 -4.60 2.19
CA SER A 243 -16.93 -5.20 3.52
C SER A 243 -17.84 -6.42 3.57
#